data_79a6667124a2362037c24b53c29ac741
#
_entry.id   79a6667124a2362037c24b53c29ac741
#
_cell.length_a   1.000
_cell.length_b   1.000
_cell.length_c   1.000
_cell.angle_alpha   90.00
_cell.angle_beta   90.00
_cell.angle_gamma   90.00
#
_symmetry.space_group_name_H-M   'P 1'
#
loop_
_entity.id
_entity.type
_entity.pdbx_description
1 polymer ?
#
loop_
_entity_poly.entity_id
_entity_poly.type
_entity_poly.pdbx_seq_one_letter_code
_entity_poly.pdbx_strand_id
1 'polypeptide(L)'
;MTLRDSSTRYPAGKLPAEDLARLLSRFASRDPRVIVPPGIGKDAAVIDWGDRYLIAKTDPITFATDEIGWYAVHINANDIAAMGGTPRWFLATLLLPEGKTGPTEVEDLFRQISETCEKIGISLCGGHTEITLGIDRPIVIGQMLGEVEKERLIRPERVRPGDAIILTKGIAIEGTSLIIREWRPLPSSLSKAQVARCRLLLKNPGISVLPEAKIALEAGEVHAMHDPTEGGLATGLHELATAASVGLWVDQEKIPILPETEGLCRELDLDPLGLIASGALLIVAAPRDSAAILGALKAAKIPAACIGEVWEREKGIKIKARGEILDLPVFRRDEIARLWEKRTHESNHKKVQE
;
A
#
# COMPACT_ATOMS: atom_id res chain seq x y z
N MET A 1 25.22 8.53 -19.27
CA MET A 1 25.09 8.31 -17.82
C MET A 1 25.30 9.65 -17.14
N THR A 2 24.24 10.44 -17.06
CA THR A 2 24.28 11.78 -16.43
C THR A 2 24.36 11.58 -14.91
N LEU A 3 25.47 11.97 -14.32
CA LEU A 3 25.60 12.13 -12.88
C LEU A 3 24.55 13.17 -12.44
N ARG A 4 23.55 12.76 -11.65
CA ARG A 4 22.69 13.74 -10.99
C ARG A 4 23.58 14.59 -10.10
N ASP A 5 23.33 15.89 -10.12
CA ASP A 5 24.03 16.86 -9.29
C ASP A 5 23.98 16.40 -7.82
N SER A 6 25.14 16.32 -7.17
CA SER A 6 25.28 15.90 -5.77
C SER A 6 24.56 16.82 -4.77
N SER A 7 24.06 17.97 -5.24
CA SER A 7 23.27 18.94 -4.46
C SER A 7 21.77 18.60 -4.37
N THR A 8 21.27 17.69 -5.22
CA THR A 8 19.85 17.33 -5.24
C THR A 8 19.47 16.56 -3.97
N ARG A 9 18.46 17.07 -3.21
CA ARG A 9 17.87 16.38 -2.06
C ARG A 9 16.58 15.71 -2.48
N TYR A 10 16.34 14.50 -1.97
CA TYR A 10 15.08 13.81 -2.20
C TYR A 10 13.97 14.40 -1.31
N PRO A 11 12.77 14.59 -1.85
CA PRO A 11 11.60 14.94 -1.03
C PRO A 11 11.17 13.75 -0.16
N ALA A 12 10.29 14.01 0.82
CA ALA A 12 9.66 12.94 1.61
C ALA A 12 8.81 12.01 0.71
N GLY A 13 8.83 10.72 1.00
CA GLY A 13 8.11 9.67 0.26
C GLY A 13 9.04 8.56 -0.22
N LYS A 14 8.50 7.65 -1.05
CA LYS A 14 9.30 6.57 -1.67
C LYS A 14 10.48 7.14 -2.48
N LEU A 15 11.62 6.47 -2.43
CA LEU A 15 12.73 6.77 -3.33
C LEU A 15 12.28 6.60 -4.79
N PRO A 16 12.65 7.50 -5.72
CA PRO A 16 12.29 7.35 -7.13
C PRO A 16 12.66 5.98 -7.68
N ALA A 17 11.72 5.34 -8.37
CA ALA A 17 11.85 3.95 -8.83
C ALA A 17 13.13 3.69 -9.64
N GLU A 18 13.54 4.64 -10.50
CA GLU A 18 14.77 4.54 -11.29
C GLU A 18 16.02 4.50 -10.41
N ASP A 19 16.08 5.35 -9.36
CA ASP A 19 17.21 5.38 -8.44
C ASP A 19 17.25 4.11 -7.59
N LEU A 20 16.09 3.65 -7.09
CA LEU A 20 15.98 2.40 -6.35
C LEU A 20 16.42 1.21 -7.21
N ALA A 21 15.91 1.08 -8.44
CA ALA A 21 16.28 -0.01 -9.37
C ALA A 21 17.79 -0.05 -9.61
N ARG A 22 18.42 1.13 -9.84
CA ARG A 22 19.87 1.25 -10.02
C ARG A 22 20.65 0.80 -8.78
N LEU A 23 20.19 1.14 -7.58
CA LEU A 23 20.84 0.72 -6.33
C LEU A 23 20.68 -0.78 -6.11
N LEU A 24 19.48 -1.32 -6.28
CA LEU A 24 19.20 -2.75 -6.10
C LEU A 24 20.02 -3.60 -7.08
N SER A 25 20.14 -3.19 -8.35
CA SER A 25 20.97 -3.91 -9.33
C SER A 25 22.45 -4.00 -8.94
N ARG A 26 22.94 -3.01 -8.19
CA ARG A 26 24.33 -2.93 -7.76
C ARG A 26 24.61 -3.65 -6.44
N PHE A 27 23.65 -3.66 -5.50
CA PHE A 27 23.84 -4.09 -4.13
C PHE A 27 22.99 -5.32 -3.71
N ALA A 28 22.16 -5.86 -4.62
CA ALA A 28 21.37 -7.05 -4.31
C ALA A 28 22.23 -8.27 -3.96
N SER A 29 21.75 -9.07 -3.01
CA SER A 29 22.34 -10.36 -2.65
C SER A 29 22.32 -11.35 -3.82
N ARG A 30 23.29 -12.24 -3.86
CA ARG A 30 23.39 -13.35 -4.83
C ARG A 30 23.15 -14.71 -4.17
N ASP A 31 22.55 -14.76 -2.98
CA ASP A 31 22.20 -16.04 -2.34
C ASP A 31 21.17 -16.77 -3.25
N PRO A 32 21.47 -17.99 -3.72
CA PRO A 32 20.59 -18.74 -4.63
C PRO A 32 19.27 -19.15 -3.98
N ARG A 33 19.16 -19.13 -2.65
CA ARG A 33 17.91 -19.37 -1.94
C ARG A 33 16.95 -18.19 -2.00
N VAL A 34 17.39 -16.99 -2.38
CA VAL A 34 16.51 -15.84 -2.58
C VAL A 34 15.82 -15.99 -3.94
N ILE A 35 14.60 -16.55 -3.92
CA ILE A 35 13.81 -16.88 -5.10
C ILE A 35 13.22 -15.63 -5.75
N VAL A 36 12.75 -14.69 -4.92
CA VAL A 36 12.31 -13.36 -5.37
C VAL A 36 13.23 -12.32 -4.74
N PRO A 37 14.21 -11.82 -5.48
CA PRO A 37 15.09 -10.76 -5.01
C PRO A 37 14.38 -9.40 -4.99
N PRO A 38 14.92 -8.39 -4.29
CA PRO A 38 14.35 -7.05 -4.24
C PRO A 38 14.23 -6.45 -5.65
N GLY A 39 13.12 -5.76 -5.92
CA GLY A 39 12.83 -5.12 -7.20
C GLY A 39 11.61 -4.21 -7.14
N ILE A 40 11.44 -3.37 -8.14
CA ILE A 40 10.26 -2.51 -8.27
C ILE A 40 9.03 -3.38 -8.52
N GLY A 41 7.95 -3.11 -7.76
CA GLY A 41 6.69 -3.86 -7.85
C GLY A 41 6.79 -5.30 -7.33
N LYS A 42 7.79 -5.57 -6.49
CA LYS A 42 7.93 -6.84 -5.74
C LYS A 42 7.67 -6.56 -4.27
N ASP A 43 6.51 -7.01 -3.79
CA ASP A 43 5.99 -6.64 -2.47
C ASP A 43 6.84 -7.21 -1.33
N ALA A 44 7.43 -8.41 -1.52
CA ALA A 44 8.23 -9.06 -0.48
C ALA A 44 9.39 -9.89 -1.07
N ALA A 45 10.40 -10.14 -0.25
CA ALA A 45 11.43 -11.14 -0.55
C ALA A 45 10.88 -12.55 -0.32
N VAL A 46 11.28 -13.50 -1.19
CA VAL A 46 10.93 -14.93 -1.05
C VAL A 46 12.18 -15.76 -0.96
N ILE A 47 12.26 -16.56 0.08
CA ILE A 47 13.45 -17.38 0.41
C ILE A 47 13.05 -18.86 0.40
N ASP A 48 13.86 -19.70 -0.23
CA ASP A 48 13.68 -21.17 -0.17
C ASP A 48 13.98 -21.67 1.25
N TRP A 49 12.98 -22.28 1.88
CA TRP A 49 13.03 -22.76 3.26
C TRP A 49 12.75 -24.27 3.34
N GLY A 50 13.18 -25.03 2.36
CA GLY A 50 12.99 -26.48 2.30
C GLY A 50 11.73 -26.88 1.54
N ASP A 51 10.70 -27.36 2.21
CA ASP A 51 9.43 -27.79 1.61
C ASP A 51 8.50 -26.61 1.22
N ARG A 52 8.74 -25.43 1.80
CA ARG A 52 7.99 -24.20 1.58
C ARG A 52 8.89 -23.03 1.21
N TYR A 53 8.29 -21.92 0.84
CA TYR A 53 8.95 -20.63 0.79
C TYR A 53 8.61 -19.80 2.03
N LEU A 54 9.63 -19.12 2.56
CA LEU A 54 9.50 -18.06 3.54
C LEU A 54 9.36 -16.74 2.78
N ILE A 55 8.31 -16.00 3.08
CA ILE A 55 8.10 -14.63 2.59
C ILE A 55 8.47 -13.67 3.69
N ALA A 56 9.28 -12.67 3.39
CA ALA A 56 9.76 -11.67 4.34
C ALA A 56 9.53 -10.27 3.81
N LYS A 57 8.85 -9.45 4.60
CA LYS A 57 8.53 -8.05 4.30
C LYS A 57 8.89 -7.15 5.47
N THR A 58 9.28 -5.92 5.17
CA THR A 58 9.44 -4.85 6.17
C THR A 58 8.94 -3.53 5.60
N ASP A 59 8.03 -2.89 6.32
CA ASP A 59 7.54 -1.55 5.99
C ASP A 59 7.44 -0.66 7.24
N PRO A 60 7.86 0.61 7.13
CA PRO A 60 7.70 1.60 8.18
C PRO A 60 6.34 2.30 8.08
N ILE A 61 5.77 2.66 9.22
CA ILE A 61 4.64 3.58 9.33
C ILE A 61 5.16 4.94 9.77
N THR A 62 5.07 5.93 8.88
CA THR A 62 5.66 7.27 9.06
C THR A 62 4.65 8.41 9.04
N PHE A 63 3.45 8.20 8.48
CA PHE A 63 2.41 9.23 8.38
C PHE A 63 1.37 9.16 9.49
N ALA A 64 1.09 7.97 10.04
CA ALA A 64 0.11 7.77 11.10
C ALA A 64 0.74 7.92 12.48
N THR A 65 -0.02 8.51 13.41
CA THR A 65 0.26 8.49 14.85
C THR A 65 -0.88 7.79 15.60
N ASP A 66 -2.12 8.09 15.21
CA ASP A 66 -3.32 7.42 15.72
C ASP A 66 -3.45 6.02 15.10
N GLU A 67 -3.65 4.99 15.90
CA GLU A 67 -3.78 3.58 15.46
C GLU A 67 -2.53 3.03 14.71
N ILE A 68 -1.34 3.57 14.99
CA ILE A 68 -0.10 3.23 14.26
C ILE A 68 0.24 1.74 14.33
N GLY A 69 -0.08 1.05 15.45
CA GLY A 69 0.11 -0.39 15.59
C GLY A 69 -0.82 -1.19 14.67
N TRP A 70 -2.06 -0.72 14.45
CA TRP A 70 -3.00 -1.32 13.50
C TRP A 70 -2.46 -1.24 12.07
N TYR A 71 -1.98 -0.06 11.66
CA TYR A 71 -1.36 0.12 10.34
C TYR A 71 -0.16 -0.80 10.17
N ALA A 72 0.76 -0.83 11.14
CA ALA A 72 2.00 -1.59 11.02
C ALA A 72 1.77 -3.09 10.80
N VAL A 73 0.80 -3.67 11.50
CA VAL A 73 0.49 -5.11 11.35
C VAL A 73 -0.20 -5.37 10.01
N HIS A 74 -1.23 -4.59 9.66
CA HIS A 74 -2.02 -4.87 8.44
C HIS A 74 -1.24 -4.60 7.16
N ILE A 75 -0.51 -3.49 7.06
CA ILE A 75 0.26 -3.16 5.85
C ILE A 75 1.29 -4.25 5.58
N ASN A 76 2.09 -4.63 6.59
CA ASN A 76 3.07 -5.69 6.39
C ASN A 76 2.44 -7.08 6.13
N ALA A 77 1.24 -7.35 6.64
CA ALA A 77 0.53 -8.61 6.38
C ALA A 77 -0.05 -8.66 4.95
N ASN A 78 -0.49 -7.52 4.41
CA ASN A 78 -1.03 -7.40 3.06
C ASN A 78 -0.01 -7.84 2.00
N ASP A 79 1.25 -7.41 2.12
CA ASP A 79 2.32 -7.80 1.20
C ASP A 79 2.53 -9.33 1.16
N ILE A 80 2.46 -9.98 2.34
CA ILE A 80 2.56 -11.44 2.40
C ILE A 80 1.39 -12.08 1.65
N ALA A 81 0.18 -11.55 1.84
CA ALA A 81 -1.02 -12.05 1.16
C ALA A 81 -0.98 -11.81 -0.35
N ALA A 82 -0.46 -10.65 -0.82
CA ALA A 82 -0.29 -10.35 -2.23
C ALA A 82 0.65 -11.34 -2.95
N MET A 83 1.60 -11.93 -2.21
CA MET A 83 2.46 -13.00 -2.73
C MET A 83 1.82 -14.40 -2.68
N GLY A 84 0.53 -14.51 -2.28
CA GLY A 84 -0.16 -15.80 -2.10
C GLY A 84 0.16 -16.50 -0.78
N GLY A 85 0.87 -15.82 0.13
CA GLY A 85 1.32 -16.36 1.40
C GLY A 85 0.33 -16.16 2.55
N THR A 86 0.61 -16.86 3.63
CA THR A 86 -0.07 -16.69 4.92
C THR A 86 0.88 -16.03 5.89
N PRO A 87 0.59 -14.80 6.38
CA PRO A 87 1.40 -14.16 7.41
C PRO A 87 1.34 -14.95 8.72
N ARG A 88 2.49 -15.07 9.42
CA ARG A 88 2.63 -15.91 10.61
C ARG A 88 3.27 -15.22 11.79
N TRP A 89 4.35 -14.48 11.55
CA TRP A 89 5.17 -13.91 12.61
C TRP A 89 5.42 -12.44 12.34
N PHE A 90 5.29 -11.65 13.38
CA PHE A 90 5.53 -10.22 13.33
C PHE A 90 6.60 -9.79 14.33
N LEU A 91 7.51 -8.96 13.91
CA LEU A 91 8.47 -8.24 14.74
C LEU A 91 8.26 -6.73 14.52
N ALA A 92 8.43 -5.92 15.55
CA ALA A 92 8.28 -4.48 15.45
C ALA A 92 9.47 -3.74 16.03
N THR A 93 10.03 -2.81 15.27
CA THR A 93 10.94 -1.79 15.82
C THR A 93 10.16 -0.51 16.06
N LEU A 94 10.16 -0.04 17.31
CA LEU A 94 9.47 1.15 17.76
C LEU A 94 10.49 2.25 18.04
N LEU A 95 10.49 3.31 17.24
CA LEU A 95 11.28 4.52 17.48
C LEU A 95 10.34 5.59 18.03
N LEU A 96 10.55 5.95 19.28
CA LEU A 96 9.64 6.80 20.05
C LEU A 96 10.31 8.13 20.37
N PRO A 97 9.63 9.29 20.16
CA PRO A 97 10.26 10.60 20.33
C PRO A 97 10.59 10.90 21.79
N GLU A 98 11.84 11.30 22.05
CA GLU A 98 12.27 11.81 23.36
C GLU A 98 11.44 13.03 23.79
N GLY A 99 11.10 13.11 25.07
CA GLY A 99 10.36 14.23 25.65
C GLY A 99 8.86 14.27 25.31
N LYS A 100 8.36 13.31 24.51
CA LYS A 100 6.95 13.20 24.11
C LYS A 100 6.34 11.84 24.40
N THR A 101 7.13 10.87 24.82
CA THR A 101 6.68 9.49 25.05
C THR A 101 6.74 9.15 26.51
N GLY A 102 5.61 8.77 27.10
CA GLY A 102 5.48 8.26 28.45
C GLY A 102 5.09 6.77 28.48
N PRO A 103 5.00 6.17 29.69
CA PRO A 103 4.65 4.75 29.84
C PRO A 103 3.31 4.37 29.21
N THR A 104 2.30 5.24 29.31
CA THR A 104 0.95 4.99 28.78
C THR A 104 0.95 4.89 27.25
N GLU A 105 1.65 5.80 26.58
CA GLU A 105 1.77 5.77 25.11
C GLU A 105 2.47 4.49 24.63
N VAL A 106 3.51 4.05 25.35
CA VAL A 106 4.20 2.80 25.04
C VAL A 106 3.28 1.59 25.22
N GLU A 107 2.58 1.51 26.36
CA GLU A 107 1.64 0.42 26.66
C GLU A 107 0.52 0.35 25.62
N ASP A 108 -0.07 1.49 25.27
CA ASP A 108 -1.11 1.59 24.24
C ASP A 108 -0.63 1.09 22.88
N LEU A 109 0.59 1.44 22.48
CA LEU A 109 1.18 0.98 21.23
C LEU A 109 1.40 -0.54 21.23
N PHE A 110 1.98 -1.09 22.30
CA PHE A 110 2.14 -2.54 22.43
C PHE A 110 0.79 -3.27 22.38
N ARG A 111 -0.22 -2.74 23.06
CA ARG A 111 -1.58 -3.27 23.05
C ARG A 111 -2.19 -3.26 21.66
N GLN A 112 -2.07 -2.14 20.92
CA GLN A 112 -2.54 -2.05 19.52
C GLN A 112 -1.91 -3.13 18.64
N ILE A 113 -0.59 -3.32 18.72
CA ILE A 113 0.13 -4.32 17.93
C ILE A 113 -0.30 -5.73 18.32
N SER A 114 -0.30 -6.05 19.62
CA SER A 114 -0.62 -7.39 20.13
C SER A 114 -2.06 -7.79 19.79
N GLU A 115 -3.03 -6.93 20.08
CA GLU A 115 -4.44 -7.20 19.78
C GLU A 115 -4.69 -7.34 18.26
N THR A 116 -3.96 -6.55 17.43
CA THR A 116 -4.11 -6.65 15.98
C THR A 116 -3.52 -7.96 15.47
N CYS A 117 -2.35 -8.35 15.94
CA CYS A 117 -1.76 -9.65 15.61
C CYS A 117 -2.69 -10.81 16.00
N GLU A 118 -3.22 -10.78 17.23
CA GLU A 118 -4.13 -11.81 17.73
C GLU A 118 -5.39 -11.94 16.86
N LYS A 119 -6.02 -10.81 16.49
CA LYS A 119 -7.24 -10.78 15.66
C LYS A 119 -7.08 -11.44 14.30
N ILE A 120 -5.88 -11.38 13.72
CA ILE A 120 -5.61 -11.96 12.40
C ILE A 120 -4.76 -13.23 12.45
N GLY A 121 -4.56 -13.78 13.66
CA GLY A 121 -3.88 -15.07 13.87
C GLY A 121 -2.37 -15.03 13.62
N ILE A 122 -1.72 -13.90 13.88
CA ILE A 122 -0.27 -13.70 13.75
C ILE A 122 0.38 -13.67 15.14
N SER A 123 1.54 -14.28 15.26
CA SER A 123 2.32 -14.26 16.51
C SER A 123 3.26 -13.03 16.53
N LEU A 124 3.13 -12.18 17.54
CA LEU A 124 4.13 -11.16 17.84
C LEU A 124 5.36 -11.86 18.46
N CYS A 125 6.49 -11.88 17.72
CA CYS A 125 7.67 -12.68 18.09
C CYS A 125 8.77 -11.88 18.76
N GLY A 126 8.70 -10.53 18.72
CA GLY A 126 9.73 -9.68 19.29
C GLY A 126 9.89 -8.36 18.53
N GLY A 127 11.07 -7.78 18.64
CA GLY A 127 11.40 -6.51 18.00
C GLY A 127 12.38 -5.71 18.85
N HIS A 128 12.35 -4.40 18.72
CA HIS A 128 13.17 -3.44 19.47
C HIS A 128 12.35 -2.21 19.83
N THR A 129 12.57 -1.63 21.00
CA THR A 129 11.90 -0.38 21.42
C THR A 129 12.93 0.59 21.94
N GLU A 130 12.91 1.81 21.39
CA GLU A 130 13.92 2.82 21.70
C GLU A 130 13.28 4.22 21.82
N ILE A 131 13.71 4.99 22.81
CA ILE A 131 13.45 6.42 22.87
C ILE A 131 14.52 7.11 22.03
N THR A 132 14.10 7.76 20.94
CA THR A 132 14.98 8.22 19.87
C THR A 132 15.02 9.74 19.78
N LEU A 133 16.23 10.29 19.63
CA LEU A 133 16.47 11.71 19.37
C LEU A 133 16.17 12.06 17.89
N GLY A 134 15.73 13.31 17.68
CA GLY A 134 15.61 13.87 16.31
C GLY A 134 14.37 13.48 15.54
N ILE A 135 13.42 12.79 16.16
CA ILE A 135 12.09 12.53 15.61
C ILE A 135 11.01 13.27 16.40
N ASP A 136 9.93 13.67 15.73
CA ASP A 136 8.85 14.44 16.33
C ASP A 136 7.57 13.63 16.60
N ARG A 137 7.52 12.41 16.06
CA ARG A 137 6.41 11.45 16.18
C ARG A 137 6.93 10.02 16.26
N PRO A 138 6.14 9.06 16.75
CA PRO A 138 6.51 7.66 16.72
C PRO A 138 6.67 7.16 15.27
N ILE A 139 7.62 6.25 15.08
CA ILE A 139 7.80 5.47 13.84
C ILE A 139 7.76 4.00 14.23
N VAL A 140 6.91 3.23 13.56
CA VAL A 140 6.85 1.77 13.75
C VAL A 140 7.32 1.11 12.46
N ILE A 141 8.40 0.35 12.54
CA ILE A 141 8.88 -0.47 11.44
C ILE A 141 8.44 -1.90 11.70
N GLY A 142 7.48 -2.38 10.89
CA GLY A 142 7.04 -3.77 10.92
C GLY A 142 7.99 -4.66 10.12
N GLN A 143 8.17 -5.90 10.60
CA GLN A 143 8.74 -6.98 9.83
C GLN A 143 7.81 -8.17 9.94
N MET A 144 7.21 -8.56 8.81
CA MET A 144 6.31 -9.69 8.70
C MET A 144 6.99 -10.86 8.01
N LEU A 145 6.86 -12.04 8.62
CA LEU A 145 7.26 -13.28 8.01
C LEU A 145 6.02 -14.13 7.74
N GLY A 146 5.98 -14.77 6.59
CA GLY A 146 4.89 -15.64 6.18
C GLY A 146 5.38 -16.85 5.43
N GLU A 147 4.47 -17.78 5.18
CA GLU A 147 4.74 -19.04 4.49
C GLU A 147 3.86 -19.16 3.25
N VAL A 148 4.38 -19.80 2.22
CA VAL A 148 3.62 -20.20 1.03
C VAL A 148 4.11 -21.55 0.52
N GLU A 149 3.20 -22.41 0.07
CA GLU A 149 3.54 -23.61 -0.69
C GLU A 149 4.19 -23.20 -2.03
N LYS A 150 5.20 -23.93 -2.47
CA LYS A 150 6.00 -23.53 -3.65
C LYS A 150 5.15 -23.32 -4.91
N GLU A 151 4.13 -24.14 -5.07
CA GLU A 151 3.20 -24.11 -6.20
C GLU A 151 2.21 -22.95 -6.15
N ARG A 152 1.96 -22.41 -4.94
CA ARG A 152 1.00 -21.34 -4.67
C ARG A 152 1.60 -19.94 -4.70
N LEU A 153 2.94 -19.83 -4.81
CA LEU A 153 3.60 -18.53 -4.88
C LEU A 153 3.09 -17.74 -6.09
N ILE A 154 2.54 -16.57 -5.85
CA ILE A 154 2.13 -15.63 -6.88
C ILE A 154 3.33 -14.86 -7.40
N ARG A 155 3.46 -14.77 -8.72
CA ARG A 155 4.59 -14.13 -9.38
C ARG A 155 4.10 -13.26 -10.54
N PRO A 156 4.53 -11.99 -10.62
CA PRO A 156 4.16 -11.10 -11.73
C PRO A 156 4.54 -11.64 -13.13
N GLU A 157 5.52 -12.52 -13.21
CA GLU A 157 5.95 -13.16 -14.46
C GLU A 157 4.90 -14.08 -15.09
N ARG A 158 3.80 -14.39 -14.37
CA ARG A 158 2.65 -15.17 -14.90
C ARG A 158 1.64 -14.30 -15.64
N VAL A 159 1.70 -12.98 -15.47
CA VAL A 159 0.77 -12.02 -16.11
C VAL A 159 0.93 -12.05 -17.62
N ARG A 160 -0.20 -12.04 -18.35
CA ARG A 160 -0.25 -12.12 -19.81
C ARG A 160 -1.21 -11.09 -20.39
N PRO A 161 -0.97 -10.61 -21.61
CA PRO A 161 -1.96 -9.82 -22.33
C PRO A 161 -3.30 -10.53 -22.41
N GLY A 162 -4.38 -9.78 -22.17
CA GLY A 162 -5.75 -10.27 -22.07
C GLY A 162 -6.19 -10.64 -20.65
N ASP A 163 -5.30 -10.70 -19.66
CA ASP A 163 -5.69 -10.90 -18.26
C ASP A 163 -6.56 -9.74 -17.75
N ALA A 164 -7.56 -10.09 -16.93
CA ALA A 164 -8.43 -9.09 -16.30
C ALA A 164 -7.75 -8.44 -15.09
N ILE A 165 -7.96 -7.13 -14.94
CA ILE A 165 -7.51 -6.36 -13.77
C ILE A 165 -8.72 -6.09 -12.88
N ILE A 166 -8.74 -6.69 -11.69
CA ILE A 166 -9.80 -6.53 -10.69
C ILE A 166 -9.26 -5.67 -9.56
N LEU A 167 -10.08 -4.74 -9.07
CA LEU A 167 -9.79 -3.91 -7.90
C LEU A 167 -10.85 -4.13 -6.83
N THR A 168 -10.42 -4.34 -5.58
CA THR A 168 -11.33 -4.58 -4.46
C THR A 168 -11.62 -3.33 -3.66
N LYS A 169 -12.76 -3.28 -2.97
CA LYS A 169 -13.27 -2.24 -2.06
C LYS A 169 -13.36 -0.85 -2.68
N GLY A 170 -12.25 -0.22 -2.91
CA GLY A 170 -12.13 1.14 -3.44
C GLY A 170 -10.77 1.72 -3.11
N ILE A 171 -10.38 2.80 -3.80
CA ILE A 171 -9.08 3.44 -3.65
C ILE A 171 -9.05 4.44 -2.50
N ALA A 172 -7.84 4.76 -2.02
CA ALA A 172 -7.54 5.80 -1.03
C ALA A 172 -8.32 5.67 0.30
N ILE A 173 -8.68 4.44 0.70
CA ILE A 173 -9.33 4.14 1.99
C ILE A 173 -8.43 4.59 3.14
N GLU A 174 -7.16 4.20 3.10
CA GLU A 174 -6.16 4.62 4.07
C GLU A 174 -5.98 6.14 4.07
N GLY A 175 -5.72 6.74 2.91
CA GLY A 175 -5.46 8.17 2.80
C GLY A 175 -6.61 9.02 3.33
N THR A 176 -7.86 8.63 3.04
CA THR A 176 -9.06 9.30 3.56
C THR A 176 -9.13 9.23 5.08
N SER A 177 -8.92 8.05 5.66
CA SER A 177 -8.93 7.88 7.11
C SER A 177 -7.78 8.63 7.78
N LEU A 178 -6.58 8.55 7.19
CA LEU A 178 -5.37 9.17 7.71
C LEU A 178 -5.47 10.70 7.71
N ILE A 179 -5.98 11.32 6.65
CA ILE A 179 -6.22 12.78 6.60
C ILE A 179 -7.15 13.21 7.72
N ILE A 180 -8.27 12.51 7.90
CA ILE A 180 -9.24 12.88 8.96
C ILE A 180 -8.68 12.67 10.38
N ARG A 181 -7.72 11.79 10.56
CA ARG A 181 -7.06 11.53 11.86
C ARG A 181 -5.95 12.54 12.16
N GLU A 182 -5.10 12.84 11.19
CA GLU A 182 -3.85 13.58 11.39
C GLU A 182 -3.91 15.05 10.92
N TRP A 183 -4.78 15.40 9.96
CA TRP A 183 -4.87 16.77 9.43
C TRP A 183 -5.70 17.68 10.32
N ARG A 184 -5.18 18.89 10.62
CA ARG A 184 -5.90 19.94 11.37
C ARG A 184 -5.60 21.32 10.80
N PRO A 185 -6.59 22.25 10.73
CA PRO A 185 -8.00 22.02 11.03
C PRO A 185 -8.64 21.10 10.00
N LEU A 186 -9.71 20.40 10.39
CA LEU A 186 -10.51 19.64 9.43
C LEU A 186 -11.25 20.57 8.48
N PRO A 187 -11.51 20.15 7.23
CA PRO A 187 -12.32 20.93 6.28
C PRO A 187 -13.69 21.26 6.88
N SER A 188 -14.06 22.55 6.81
CA SER A 188 -15.31 23.07 7.39
C SER A 188 -16.57 22.56 6.69
N SER A 189 -16.46 22.10 5.45
CA SER A 189 -17.54 21.49 4.66
C SER A 189 -17.97 20.11 5.18
N LEU A 190 -17.11 19.42 5.95
CA LEU A 190 -17.39 18.07 6.45
C LEU A 190 -18.26 18.12 7.71
N SER A 191 -19.44 17.49 7.63
CA SER A 191 -20.27 17.24 8.81
C SER A 191 -19.59 16.24 9.77
N LYS A 192 -19.98 16.29 11.06
CA LYS A 192 -19.51 15.33 12.06
C LYS A 192 -19.73 13.87 11.65
N ALA A 193 -20.86 13.59 10.98
CA ALA A 193 -21.19 12.25 10.48
C ALA A 193 -20.23 11.80 9.36
N GLN A 194 -19.85 12.69 8.44
CA GLN A 194 -18.87 12.41 7.40
C GLN A 194 -17.48 12.15 8.00
N VAL A 195 -17.03 12.97 8.94
CA VAL A 195 -15.78 12.78 9.67
C VAL A 195 -15.76 11.40 10.37
N ALA A 196 -16.86 11.03 11.03
CA ALA A 196 -16.95 9.72 11.68
C ALA A 196 -16.87 8.55 10.68
N ARG A 197 -17.54 8.65 9.51
CA ARG A 197 -17.45 7.65 8.46
C ARG A 197 -16.04 7.54 7.87
N CYS A 198 -15.39 8.66 7.57
CA CYS A 198 -14.01 8.65 7.10
C CYS A 198 -13.05 7.98 8.10
N ARG A 199 -13.21 8.25 9.39
CA ARG A 199 -12.41 7.57 10.44
C ARG A 199 -12.66 6.06 10.48
N LEU A 200 -13.90 5.63 10.25
CA LEU A 200 -14.27 4.23 10.28
C LEU A 200 -13.63 3.44 9.14
N LEU A 201 -13.29 4.09 8.00
CA LEU A 201 -12.73 3.42 6.82
C LEU A 201 -11.48 2.60 7.14
N LEU A 202 -10.69 2.99 8.12
CA LEU A 202 -9.52 2.22 8.59
C LEU A 202 -9.89 0.78 9.00
N LYS A 203 -11.10 0.59 9.56
CA LYS A 203 -11.57 -0.69 10.11
C LYS A 203 -12.76 -1.27 9.33
N ASN A 204 -13.50 -0.44 8.59
CA ASN A 204 -14.65 -0.84 7.79
C ASN A 204 -14.77 0.09 6.56
N PRO A 205 -14.51 -0.39 5.34
CA PRO A 205 -14.23 -1.79 4.96
C PRO A 205 -12.86 -2.31 5.44
N GLY A 206 -11.97 -1.44 5.95
CA GLY A 206 -10.68 -1.80 6.51
C GLY A 206 -9.54 -1.86 5.49
N ILE A 207 -8.31 -1.74 6.02
CA ILE A 207 -7.08 -1.73 5.20
C ILE A 207 -6.48 -3.14 5.00
N SER A 208 -7.01 -4.18 5.65
CA SER A 208 -6.57 -5.55 5.40
C SER A 208 -7.04 -6.04 4.03
N VAL A 209 -6.19 -6.73 3.30
CA VAL A 209 -6.55 -7.42 2.05
C VAL A 209 -6.40 -8.94 2.13
N LEU A 210 -6.19 -9.47 3.33
CA LEU A 210 -6.03 -10.90 3.57
C LEU A 210 -7.25 -11.72 3.12
N PRO A 211 -8.51 -11.31 3.44
CA PRO A 211 -9.68 -12.03 2.97
C PRO A 211 -9.81 -12.01 1.45
N GLU A 212 -9.54 -10.87 0.83
CA GLU A 212 -9.62 -10.67 -0.61
C GLU A 212 -8.64 -11.58 -1.37
N ALA A 213 -7.38 -11.59 -0.93
CA ALA A 213 -6.34 -12.42 -1.52
C ALA A 213 -6.70 -13.91 -1.41
N LYS A 214 -7.12 -14.36 -0.23
CA LYS A 214 -7.53 -15.75 0.00
C LYS A 214 -8.70 -16.16 -0.90
N ILE A 215 -9.76 -15.35 -0.94
CA ILE A 215 -10.96 -15.63 -1.75
C ILE A 215 -10.61 -15.69 -3.23
N ALA A 216 -9.79 -14.76 -3.72
CA ALA A 216 -9.38 -14.74 -5.12
C ALA A 216 -8.62 -16.01 -5.51
N LEU A 217 -7.67 -16.44 -4.66
CA LEU A 217 -6.86 -17.65 -4.88
C LEU A 217 -7.67 -18.95 -4.82
N GLU A 218 -8.77 -18.97 -4.06
CA GLU A 218 -9.67 -20.11 -3.97
C GLU A 218 -10.69 -20.14 -5.13
N ALA A 219 -11.00 -18.98 -5.73
CA ALA A 219 -12.06 -18.84 -6.73
C ALA A 219 -11.57 -18.96 -8.18
N GLY A 220 -10.27 -18.78 -8.47
CA GLY A 220 -9.78 -18.83 -9.84
C GLY A 220 -8.27 -18.73 -9.97
N GLU A 221 -7.80 -18.77 -11.23
CA GLU A 221 -6.39 -18.63 -11.54
C GLU A 221 -5.95 -17.16 -11.45
N VAL A 222 -5.17 -16.85 -10.42
CA VAL A 222 -4.58 -15.54 -10.17
C VAL A 222 -3.13 -15.53 -10.62
N HIS A 223 -2.76 -14.56 -11.46
CA HIS A 223 -1.43 -14.43 -12.03
C HIS A 223 -0.56 -13.44 -11.22
N ALA A 224 -1.17 -12.35 -10.74
CA ALA A 224 -0.53 -11.39 -9.83
C ALA A 224 -1.53 -10.78 -8.87
N MET A 225 -1.05 -10.36 -7.73
CA MET A 225 -1.74 -9.45 -6.80
C MET A 225 -0.77 -8.34 -6.39
N HIS A 226 -1.31 -7.17 -6.05
CA HIS A 226 -0.54 -6.05 -5.52
C HIS A 226 -1.45 -5.16 -4.69
N ASP A 227 -1.03 -4.75 -3.51
CA ASP A 227 -1.75 -3.79 -2.68
C ASP A 227 -1.17 -2.39 -2.88
N PRO A 228 -1.88 -1.50 -3.60
CA PRO A 228 -1.42 -0.13 -3.79
C PRO A 228 -1.27 0.60 -2.46
N THR A 229 -0.11 1.17 -2.21
CA THR A 229 0.22 1.95 -1.01
C THR A 229 0.53 3.40 -1.38
N GLU A 230 1.71 3.93 -1.02
CA GLU A 230 2.15 5.28 -1.38
C GLU A 230 2.16 5.52 -2.90
N GLY A 231 1.62 6.69 -3.28
CA GLY A 231 1.41 7.06 -4.68
C GLY A 231 0.13 6.50 -5.27
N GLY A 232 -0.71 5.86 -4.44
CA GLY A 232 -2.05 5.41 -4.75
C GLY A 232 -2.15 4.33 -5.82
N LEU A 233 -3.36 4.19 -6.37
CA LEU A 233 -3.64 3.22 -7.44
C LEU A 233 -2.75 3.42 -8.66
N ALA A 234 -2.49 4.68 -9.04
CA ALA A 234 -1.69 4.96 -10.23
C ALA A 234 -0.27 4.39 -10.10
N THR A 235 0.39 4.61 -8.96
CA THR A 235 1.72 4.05 -8.70
C THR A 235 1.67 2.52 -8.64
N GLY A 236 0.68 1.92 -7.96
CA GLY A 236 0.52 0.46 -7.91
C GLY A 236 0.35 -0.17 -9.31
N LEU A 237 -0.38 0.46 -10.22
CA LEU A 237 -0.51 0.01 -11.61
C LEU A 237 0.82 0.13 -12.37
N HIS A 238 1.61 1.19 -12.17
CA HIS A 238 2.95 1.32 -12.76
C HIS A 238 3.92 0.27 -12.21
N GLU A 239 3.87 -0.01 -10.90
CA GLU A 239 4.68 -1.03 -10.24
C GLU A 239 4.34 -2.43 -10.77
N LEU A 240 3.05 -2.77 -10.86
CA LEU A 240 2.55 -4.02 -11.43
C LEU A 240 3.01 -4.21 -12.88
N ALA A 241 2.79 -3.20 -13.74
CA ALA A 241 3.20 -3.23 -15.14
C ALA A 241 4.71 -3.42 -15.31
N THR A 242 5.50 -2.76 -14.46
CA THR A 242 6.96 -2.87 -14.45
C THR A 242 7.41 -4.27 -14.04
N ALA A 243 6.85 -4.81 -12.94
CA ALA A 243 7.19 -6.13 -12.43
C ALA A 243 6.84 -7.24 -13.43
N ALA A 244 5.68 -7.12 -14.09
CA ALA A 244 5.19 -8.09 -15.08
C ALA A 244 5.75 -7.84 -16.48
N SER A 245 6.39 -6.70 -16.76
CA SER A 245 6.87 -6.28 -18.07
C SER A 245 5.77 -6.22 -19.15
N VAL A 246 4.60 -5.66 -18.81
CA VAL A 246 3.40 -5.56 -19.66
C VAL A 246 2.92 -4.13 -19.81
N GLY A 247 1.96 -3.91 -20.72
CA GLY A 247 1.11 -2.73 -20.77
C GLY A 247 -0.19 -2.96 -20.00
N LEU A 248 -0.87 -1.88 -19.63
CA LEU A 248 -2.18 -1.95 -18.95
C LEU A 248 -3.15 -0.97 -19.60
N TRP A 249 -4.40 -1.36 -19.64
CA TRP A 249 -5.51 -0.47 -19.95
C TRP A 249 -6.52 -0.49 -18.80
N VAL A 250 -6.90 0.69 -18.33
CA VAL A 250 -7.80 0.87 -17.18
C VAL A 250 -8.92 1.84 -17.55
N ASP A 251 -10.14 1.53 -17.17
CA ASP A 251 -11.31 2.41 -17.31
C ASP A 251 -11.56 3.16 -16.01
N GLN A 252 -11.32 4.47 -15.99
CA GLN A 252 -11.46 5.31 -14.79
C GLN A 252 -12.87 5.27 -14.22
N GLU A 253 -13.90 5.15 -15.07
CA GLU A 253 -15.30 5.12 -14.63
C GLU A 253 -15.64 3.84 -13.86
N LYS A 254 -14.81 2.79 -13.99
CA LYS A 254 -14.97 1.51 -13.27
C LYS A 254 -14.17 1.45 -11.97
N ILE A 255 -13.31 2.43 -11.70
CA ILE A 255 -12.53 2.47 -10.46
C ILE A 255 -13.47 2.85 -9.31
N PRO A 256 -13.66 1.97 -8.31
CA PRO A 256 -14.49 2.30 -7.16
C PRO A 256 -13.82 3.40 -6.31
N ILE A 257 -14.51 4.50 -6.10
CA ILE A 257 -14.12 5.59 -5.19
C ILE A 257 -15.27 5.80 -4.21
N LEU A 258 -14.95 5.74 -2.91
CA LEU A 258 -15.98 5.96 -1.90
C LEU A 258 -16.43 7.43 -1.87
N PRO A 259 -17.72 7.73 -1.65
CA PRO A 259 -18.22 9.11 -1.60
C PRO A 259 -17.47 9.98 -0.59
N GLU A 260 -17.04 9.42 0.53
CA GLU A 260 -16.23 10.08 1.55
C GLU A 260 -14.86 10.50 0.99
N THR A 261 -14.21 9.61 0.25
CA THR A 261 -12.92 9.85 -0.42
C THR A 261 -13.07 10.94 -1.48
N GLU A 262 -14.07 10.81 -2.35
CA GLU A 262 -14.32 11.78 -3.42
C GLU A 262 -14.59 13.19 -2.86
N GLY A 263 -15.41 13.28 -1.82
CA GLY A 263 -15.74 14.55 -1.16
C GLY A 263 -14.50 15.20 -0.53
N LEU A 264 -13.70 14.40 0.19
CA LEU A 264 -12.49 14.89 0.85
C LEU A 264 -11.40 15.31 -0.15
N CYS A 265 -11.18 14.51 -1.18
CA CYS A 265 -10.20 14.84 -2.23
C CYS A 265 -10.57 16.12 -2.98
N ARG A 266 -11.85 16.32 -3.30
CA ARG A 266 -12.34 17.56 -3.93
C ARG A 266 -12.11 18.77 -3.05
N GLU A 267 -12.38 18.68 -1.75
CA GLU A 267 -12.22 19.78 -0.79
C GLU A 267 -10.76 20.18 -0.60
N LEU A 268 -9.85 19.20 -0.61
CA LEU A 268 -8.42 19.40 -0.36
C LEU A 268 -7.59 19.53 -1.64
N ASP A 269 -8.23 19.55 -2.82
CA ASP A 269 -7.56 19.57 -4.12
C ASP A 269 -6.52 18.43 -4.26
N LEU A 270 -6.97 17.19 -4.00
CA LEU A 270 -6.19 15.97 -4.12
C LEU A 270 -6.73 15.09 -5.25
N ASP A 271 -5.83 14.35 -5.91
CA ASP A 271 -6.22 13.33 -6.87
C ASP A 271 -6.30 11.96 -6.13
N PRO A 272 -7.48 11.32 -6.07
CA PRO A 272 -7.62 10.02 -5.41
C PRO A 272 -6.77 8.92 -6.06
N LEU A 273 -6.37 9.05 -7.33
CA LEU A 273 -5.48 8.09 -8.00
C LEU A 273 -4.05 8.10 -7.43
N GLY A 274 -3.61 9.24 -6.88
CA GLY A 274 -2.27 9.42 -6.31
C GLY A 274 -2.22 9.43 -4.78
N LEU A 275 -3.38 9.23 -4.11
CA LEU A 275 -3.46 9.24 -2.65
C LEU A 275 -3.27 7.82 -2.10
N ILE A 276 -2.43 7.67 -1.09
CA ILE A 276 -2.11 6.39 -0.42
C ILE A 276 -3.35 5.50 -0.25
N ALA A 277 -3.27 4.23 -0.66
CA ALA A 277 -4.44 3.42 -0.98
C ALA A 277 -4.47 2.03 -0.32
N SER A 278 -3.72 1.80 0.76
CA SER A 278 -3.82 0.52 1.47
C SER A 278 -5.27 0.18 1.81
N GLY A 279 -5.62 -1.08 1.62
CA GLY A 279 -6.98 -1.58 1.73
C GLY A 279 -7.62 -1.96 0.40
N ALA A 280 -7.14 -1.43 -0.72
CA ALA A 280 -7.45 -1.95 -2.03
C ALA A 280 -6.49 -3.09 -2.40
N LEU A 281 -6.96 -4.07 -3.16
CA LEU A 281 -6.12 -5.12 -3.76
C LEU A 281 -6.34 -5.13 -5.27
N LEU A 282 -5.26 -4.97 -6.03
CA LEU A 282 -5.21 -5.30 -7.45
C LEU A 282 -5.02 -6.79 -7.60
N ILE A 283 -5.88 -7.42 -8.39
CA ILE A 283 -5.83 -8.84 -8.71
C ILE A 283 -5.79 -8.95 -10.23
N VAL A 284 -4.75 -9.59 -10.75
CA VAL A 284 -4.65 -9.93 -12.17
C VAL A 284 -4.96 -11.40 -12.32
N ALA A 285 -5.99 -11.71 -13.09
CA ALA A 285 -6.51 -13.06 -13.19
C ALA A 285 -6.78 -13.47 -14.64
N ALA A 286 -6.76 -14.77 -14.89
CA ALA A 286 -7.17 -15.31 -16.18
C ALA A 286 -8.59 -14.83 -16.54
N PRO A 287 -8.84 -14.40 -17.80
CA PRO A 287 -10.15 -13.82 -18.19
C PRO A 287 -11.33 -14.73 -17.88
N ARG A 288 -11.15 -16.04 -18.07
CA ARG A 288 -12.18 -17.07 -17.82
C ARG A 288 -12.61 -17.16 -16.35
N ASP A 289 -11.71 -16.79 -15.42
CA ASP A 289 -11.94 -16.93 -13.96
C ASP A 289 -12.35 -15.61 -13.30
N SER A 290 -12.25 -14.48 -14.02
CA SER A 290 -12.55 -13.14 -13.50
C SER A 290 -13.97 -13.03 -12.92
N ALA A 291 -14.95 -13.62 -13.61
CA ALA A 291 -16.34 -13.62 -13.16
C ALA A 291 -16.55 -14.45 -11.87
N ALA A 292 -15.85 -15.59 -11.75
CA ALA A 292 -15.91 -16.44 -10.55
C ALA A 292 -15.30 -15.72 -9.34
N ILE A 293 -14.14 -15.06 -9.53
CA ILE A 293 -13.49 -14.27 -8.49
C ILE A 293 -14.39 -13.12 -8.02
N LEU A 294 -14.95 -12.34 -8.95
CA LEU A 294 -15.89 -11.26 -8.62
C LEU A 294 -17.14 -11.77 -7.89
N GLY A 295 -17.67 -12.94 -8.32
CA GLY A 295 -18.80 -13.61 -7.69
C GLY A 295 -18.50 -14.04 -6.25
N ALA A 296 -17.32 -14.61 -6.01
CA ALA A 296 -16.88 -15.04 -4.68
C ALA A 296 -16.66 -13.86 -3.74
N LEU A 297 -16.00 -12.79 -4.20
CA LEU A 297 -15.85 -11.55 -3.44
C LEU A 297 -17.19 -10.93 -3.08
N LYS A 298 -18.14 -10.88 -4.03
CA LYS A 298 -19.50 -10.38 -3.79
C LYS A 298 -20.24 -11.22 -2.75
N ALA A 299 -20.13 -12.55 -2.81
CA ALA A 299 -20.74 -13.46 -1.82
C ALA A 299 -20.19 -13.22 -0.41
N ALA A 300 -18.90 -12.86 -0.30
CA ALA A 300 -18.24 -12.45 0.94
C ALA A 300 -18.55 -10.99 1.33
N LYS A 301 -19.39 -10.27 0.59
CA LYS A 301 -19.73 -8.84 0.79
C LYS A 301 -18.54 -7.90 0.64
N ILE A 302 -17.56 -8.29 -0.15
CA ILE A 302 -16.41 -7.46 -0.51
C ILE A 302 -16.70 -6.83 -1.88
N PRO A 303 -16.87 -5.49 -1.96
CA PRO A 303 -17.03 -4.82 -3.25
C PRO A 303 -15.78 -5.04 -4.12
N ALA A 304 -15.98 -5.33 -5.40
CA ALA A 304 -14.91 -5.46 -6.37
C ALA A 304 -15.40 -5.15 -7.78
N ALA A 305 -14.52 -4.64 -8.63
CA ALA A 305 -14.81 -4.33 -10.01
C ALA A 305 -13.68 -4.77 -10.94
N CYS A 306 -14.02 -5.26 -12.14
CA CYS A 306 -13.05 -5.40 -13.22
C CYS A 306 -12.83 -4.00 -13.82
N ILE A 307 -11.67 -3.41 -13.53
CA ILE A 307 -11.34 -2.03 -13.90
C ILE A 307 -10.59 -1.94 -15.24
N GLY A 308 -10.10 -3.05 -15.79
CA GLY A 308 -9.29 -3.02 -16.98
C GLY A 308 -8.77 -4.38 -17.39
N GLU A 309 -7.79 -4.35 -18.27
CA GLU A 309 -7.13 -5.53 -18.82
C GLU A 309 -5.63 -5.29 -19.03
N VAL A 310 -4.87 -6.37 -19.06
CA VAL A 310 -3.44 -6.37 -19.39
C VAL A 310 -3.28 -6.28 -20.90
N TRP A 311 -2.38 -5.40 -21.33
CA TRP A 311 -2.02 -5.22 -22.73
C TRP A 311 -0.58 -5.64 -23.00
N GLU A 312 -0.22 -5.73 -24.29
CA GLU A 312 1.16 -5.83 -24.71
C GLU A 312 1.96 -4.62 -24.23
N ARG A 313 3.21 -4.84 -23.84
CA ARG A 313 4.10 -3.82 -23.27
C ARG A 313 4.21 -2.55 -24.12
N GLU A 314 4.23 -2.72 -25.43
CA GLU A 314 4.41 -1.65 -26.42
C GLU A 314 3.25 -0.66 -26.45
N LYS A 315 2.08 -1.06 -25.96
CA LYS A 315 0.90 -0.17 -25.82
C LYS A 315 0.99 0.78 -24.63
N GLY A 316 1.96 0.54 -23.73
CA GLY A 316 2.15 1.34 -22.54
C GLY A 316 1.04 1.16 -21.49
N ILE A 317 0.99 2.07 -20.54
CA ILE A 317 0.01 2.05 -19.45
C ILE A 317 -0.98 3.19 -19.69
N LYS A 318 -2.22 2.84 -19.97
CA LYS A 318 -3.26 3.78 -20.41
C LYS A 318 -4.46 3.77 -19.47
N ILE A 319 -5.08 4.94 -19.35
CA ILE A 319 -6.35 5.13 -18.65
C ILE A 319 -7.36 5.76 -19.61
N LYS A 320 -8.56 5.19 -19.67
CA LYS A 320 -9.70 5.82 -20.33
C LYS A 320 -10.39 6.74 -19.34
N ALA A 321 -10.38 8.04 -19.60
CA ALA A 321 -11.02 9.06 -18.80
C ALA A 321 -11.87 9.97 -19.69
N ARG A 322 -13.12 10.21 -19.34
CA ARG A 322 -14.06 11.08 -20.07
C ARG A 322 -14.17 10.77 -21.58
N GLY A 323 -14.08 9.47 -21.93
CA GLY A 323 -14.14 9.01 -23.31
C GLY A 323 -12.81 9.04 -24.06
N GLU A 324 -11.76 9.61 -23.53
CA GLU A 324 -10.42 9.67 -24.13
C GLU A 324 -9.48 8.65 -23.50
N ILE A 325 -8.52 8.16 -24.30
CA ILE A 325 -7.45 7.27 -23.82
C ILE A 325 -6.19 8.09 -23.63
N LEU A 326 -5.76 8.20 -22.38
CA LEU A 326 -4.61 8.98 -21.97
C LEU A 326 -3.53 8.07 -21.36
N ASP A 327 -2.31 8.59 -21.21
CA ASP A 327 -1.31 7.92 -20.37
C ASP A 327 -1.77 7.94 -18.92
N LEU A 328 -1.56 6.82 -18.20
CA LEU A 328 -1.83 6.80 -16.75
C LEU A 328 -0.92 7.83 -16.06
N PRO A 329 -1.45 8.72 -15.22
CA PRO A 329 -0.64 9.72 -14.53
C PRO A 329 0.44 9.09 -13.66
N VAL A 330 1.59 9.76 -13.58
CA VAL A 330 2.71 9.38 -12.71
C VAL A 330 2.78 10.36 -11.54
N PHE A 331 2.54 9.86 -10.34
CA PHE A 331 2.72 10.64 -9.12
C PHE A 331 4.13 10.45 -8.60
N ARG A 332 4.99 11.47 -8.76
CA ARG A 332 6.36 11.46 -8.21
C ARG A 332 6.40 11.54 -6.69
N ARG A 333 5.26 11.82 -6.09
CA ARG A 333 5.04 12.02 -4.68
C ARG A 333 3.60 11.71 -4.35
N ASP A 334 3.35 11.07 -3.21
CA ASP A 334 1.99 10.83 -2.73
C ASP A 334 1.25 12.14 -2.47
N GLU A 335 -0.04 12.17 -2.76
CA GLU A 335 -0.91 13.32 -2.53
C GLU A 335 -0.97 13.70 -1.04
N ILE A 336 -0.83 12.73 -0.13
CA ILE A 336 -0.76 13.02 1.30
C ILE A 336 0.51 13.78 1.66
N ALA A 337 1.64 13.42 1.09
CA ALA A 337 2.91 14.11 1.33
C ALA A 337 2.88 15.53 0.76
N ARG A 338 2.22 15.73 -0.41
CA ARG A 338 1.95 17.05 -0.99
C ARG A 338 1.09 17.92 -0.06
N LEU A 339 0.07 17.34 0.54
CA LEU A 339 -0.81 18.03 1.49
C LEU A 339 -0.04 18.47 2.76
N TRP A 340 0.79 17.58 3.34
CA TRP A 340 1.58 17.88 4.54
C TRP A 340 2.61 18.99 4.31
N GLU A 341 3.21 19.06 3.12
CA GLU A 341 4.17 20.11 2.77
C GLU A 341 3.51 21.49 2.70
N LYS A 342 2.32 21.61 2.10
CA LYS A 342 1.56 22.89 2.10
C LYS A 342 1.44 23.46 3.52
N ARG A 343 1.17 22.60 4.52
CA ARG A 343 1.05 23.00 5.93
C ARG A 343 2.37 23.52 6.51
N THR A 344 3.48 22.85 6.19
CA THR A 344 4.79 23.24 6.70
C THR A 344 5.19 24.64 6.19
N HIS A 345 4.90 24.93 4.93
CA HIS A 345 5.14 26.24 4.34
C HIS A 345 4.27 27.33 4.95
N GLU A 346 2.97 27.10 5.15
CA GLU A 346 2.06 28.04 5.79
C GLU A 346 2.44 28.35 7.25
N SER A 347 2.89 27.33 8.00
CA SER A 347 3.33 27.48 9.39
C SER A 347 4.63 28.28 9.49
N ASN A 348 5.53 28.11 8.54
CA ASN A 348 6.80 28.85 8.51
C ASN A 348 6.59 30.31 8.08
N HIS A 349 5.64 30.59 7.17
CA HIS A 349 5.32 31.96 6.79
C HIS A 349 4.68 32.76 7.95
N LYS A 350 3.87 32.13 8.79
CA LYS A 350 3.30 32.80 9.99
C LYS A 350 4.35 33.12 11.04
N LYS A 351 5.35 32.23 11.24
CA LYS A 351 6.43 32.46 12.20
C LYS A 351 7.46 33.52 11.78
N VAL A 352 7.50 33.90 10.51
CA VAL A 352 8.38 34.95 9.98
C VAL A 352 7.68 36.32 10.02
N GLN A 353 6.37 36.38 10.23
CA GLN A 353 5.56 37.59 10.31
C GLN A 353 5.26 38.02 11.78
N GLU A 354 5.55 37.18 12.74
CA GLU A 354 5.59 37.48 14.18
C GLU A 354 7.01 37.81 14.64
#